data_8cc0e86c5043f793b0484511cdce31a7
#
_entry.id   8cc0e86c5043f793b0484511cdce31a7
#
_cell.length_a   1.000
_cell.length_b   1.000
_cell.length_c   1.000
_cell.angle_alpha   90.00
_cell.angle_beta   90.00
_cell.angle_gamma   90.00
#
_symmetry.space_group_name_H-M   'P 1'
#
loop_
_entity.id
_entity.type
_entity.pdbx_description
1 polymer ?
#
loop_
_entity_poly.entity_id
_entity_poly.type
_entity_poly.pdbx_seq_one_letter_code
_entity_poly.pdbx_strand_id
1 'polypeptide(L)'
;LDLGDSIQLQALTNLQDSFTIEWLFQPAFLSCLDCMEPWAKPGYTTALTARLVDKNGCYAIDYLHILIEKSDEVFVPNTFSPNLDNINDFFTVYAGASVRQVNRLLIFDRWGEKMFERQNFPPNVDQLGWDGNLDGRPMKPAVFAYFAEIEYDDGRIALFEGSFTLMR
;
A
#
# COMPACT_ATOMS: atom_id res chain seq x y z
N LEU A 1 6.92 -11.58 -0.70
CA LEU A 1 6.65 -10.72 -1.85
C LEU A 1 5.88 -9.49 -1.38
N ASP A 2 6.33 -8.29 -1.73
CA ASP A 2 5.62 -7.06 -1.36
C ASP A 2 4.36 -6.88 -2.22
N LEU A 3 3.36 -6.24 -1.65
CA LEU A 3 2.12 -5.97 -2.37
C LEU A 3 2.37 -5.10 -3.61
N GLY A 4 1.99 -5.61 -4.77
CA GLY A 4 2.19 -4.95 -6.06
C GLY A 4 3.37 -5.47 -6.86
N ASP A 5 4.24 -6.28 -6.26
CA ASP A 5 5.34 -6.93 -6.95
C ASP A 5 4.87 -8.11 -7.81
N SER A 6 5.73 -8.53 -8.71
CA SER A 6 5.54 -9.70 -9.56
C SER A 6 6.68 -10.69 -9.35
N ILE A 7 6.35 -11.98 -9.37
CA ILE A 7 7.32 -13.08 -9.28
C ILE A 7 7.16 -14.03 -10.45
N GLN A 8 8.26 -14.47 -11.04
CA GLN A 8 8.24 -15.56 -12.01
C GLN A 8 8.23 -16.89 -11.27
N LEU A 9 7.23 -17.69 -11.52
CA LEU A 9 7.14 -19.06 -11.03
C LEU A 9 7.85 -19.98 -12.01
N GLN A 10 8.35 -21.11 -11.51
CA GLN A 10 8.97 -22.13 -12.35
C GLN A 10 8.49 -23.51 -11.93
N ALA A 11 7.84 -24.21 -12.84
CA ALA A 11 7.52 -25.63 -12.67
C ALA A 11 8.69 -26.48 -13.15
N LEU A 12 9.14 -27.38 -12.29
CA LEU A 12 10.24 -28.30 -12.60
C LEU A 12 9.68 -29.72 -12.73
N THR A 13 10.12 -30.44 -13.76
CA THR A 13 9.73 -31.84 -13.98
C THR A 13 10.89 -32.64 -14.48
N ASN A 14 10.91 -33.95 -14.16
CA ASN A 14 11.84 -34.92 -14.72
C ASN A 14 11.23 -35.70 -15.89
N LEU A 15 10.01 -35.39 -16.32
CA LEU A 15 9.39 -36.01 -17.49
C LEU A 15 10.14 -35.59 -18.76
N GLN A 16 10.50 -36.58 -19.58
CA GLN A 16 11.17 -36.38 -20.88
C GLN A 16 10.20 -36.48 -22.05
N ASP A 17 9.01 -37.02 -21.81
CA ASP A 17 7.94 -37.18 -22.79
C ASP A 17 7.02 -35.93 -22.79
N SER A 18 6.09 -35.88 -23.77
CA SER A 18 5.07 -34.83 -23.86
C SER A 18 4.17 -34.85 -22.64
N PHE A 19 3.96 -33.69 -22.06
CA PHE A 19 3.04 -33.44 -20.95
C PHE A 19 2.31 -32.11 -21.15
N THR A 20 1.25 -31.90 -20.40
CA THR A 20 0.57 -30.61 -20.26
C THR A 20 0.69 -30.15 -18.80
N ILE A 21 0.79 -28.83 -18.62
CA ILE A 21 0.71 -28.18 -17.32
C ILE A 21 -0.54 -27.33 -17.25
N GLU A 22 -1.15 -27.29 -16.09
CA GLU A 22 -2.31 -26.47 -15.80
C GLU A 22 -2.16 -25.87 -14.41
N TRP A 23 -2.27 -24.54 -14.31
CA TRP A 23 -2.31 -23.82 -13.06
C TRP A 23 -3.76 -23.63 -12.64
N LEU A 24 -4.13 -24.24 -11.52
CA LEU A 24 -5.49 -24.29 -10.98
C LEU A 24 -5.66 -23.23 -9.89
N PHE A 25 -6.90 -22.75 -9.75
CA PHE A 25 -7.32 -21.78 -8.72
C PHE A 25 -6.61 -20.41 -8.83
N GLN A 26 -7.35 -19.37 -9.20
CA GLN A 26 -6.93 -17.97 -9.29
C GLN A 26 -6.19 -17.56 -10.60
N PRO A 27 -6.80 -17.73 -11.78
CA PRO A 27 -6.16 -17.39 -13.05
C PRO A 27 -5.89 -15.89 -13.26
N ALA A 28 -6.59 -15.02 -12.53
CA ALA A 28 -6.59 -13.58 -12.81
C ALA A 28 -5.26 -12.85 -12.59
N PHE A 29 -4.35 -13.41 -11.83
CA PHE A 29 -3.04 -12.81 -11.56
C PHE A 29 -1.86 -13.54 -12.19
N LEU A 30 -2.12 -14.58 -13.00
CA LEU A 30 -1.09 -15.31 -13.76
C LEU A 30 -1.06 -14.84 -15.21
N SER A 31 0.14 -14.75 -15.78
CA SER A 31 0.33 -14.39 -17.19
C SER A 31 -0.10 -15.48 -18.18
N CYS A 32 -0.10 -16.74 -17.75
CA CYS A 32 -0.56 -17.90 -18.51
C CYS A 32 -0.94 -19.05 -17.55
N LEU A 33 -1.83 -19.93 -17.99
CA LEU A 33 -2.31 -21.07 -17.18
C LEU A 33 -1.74 -22.43 -17.63
N ASP A 34 -1.10 -22.47 -18.78
CA ASP A 34 -0.61 -23.67 -19.46
C ASP A 34 0.89 -23.62 -19.78
N CYS A 35 1.61 -22.69 -19.15
CA CYS A 35 3.06 -22.54 -19.34
C CYS A 35 3.85 -22.95 -18.10
N MET A 36 5.13 -23.31 -18.32
CA MET A 36 6.03 -23.75 -17.25
C MET A 36 6.52 -22.62 -16.35
N GLU A 37 6.51 -21.37 -16.84
CA GLU A 37 7.11 -20.22 -16.18
C GLU A 37 6.18 -19.00 -16.22
N PRO A 38 5.00 -19.04 -15.57
CA PRO A 38 4.12 -17.88 -15.52
C PRO A 38 4.69 -16.78 -14.62
N TRP A 39 4.40 -15.54 -14.97
CA TRP A 39 4.51 -14.42 -14.04
C TRP A 39 3.25 -14.35 -13.19
N ALA A 40 3.43 -14.22 -11.88
CA ALA A 40 2.35 -14.04 -10.92
C ALA A 40 2.42 -12.64 -10.28
N LYS A 41 1.29 -11.95 -10.23
CA LYS A 41 1.13 -10.66 -9.55
C LYS A 41 -0.10 -10.71 -8.62
N PRO A 42 -0.02 -11.43 -7.50
CA PRO A 42 -1.14 -11.55 -6.59
C PRO A 42 -1.35 -10.26 -5.76
N GLY A 43 -2.61 -9.91 -5.52
CA GLY A 43 -2.98 -8.79 -4.64
C GLY A 43 -3.16 -9.17 -3.17
N TYR A 44 -3.03 -10.45 -2.82
CA TYR A 44 -3.19 -10.99 -1.46
C TYR A 44 -2.48 -12.33 -1.33
N THR A 45 -2.18 -12.72 -0.08
CA THR A 45 -1.63 -14.06 0.22
C THR A 45 -2.54 -15.14 -0.32
N THR A 46 -2.01 -16.05 -1.13
CA THR A 46 -2.78 -17.04 -1.86
C THR A 46 -2.02 -18.35 -2.03
N ALA A 47 -2.76 -19.43 -2.35
CA ALA A 47 -2.21 -20.70 -2.74
C ALA A 47 -2.50 -20.97 -4.22
N LEU A 48 -1.53 -21.54 -4.91
CA LEU A 48 -1.64 -22.01 -6.28
C LEU A 48 -1.44 -23.53 -6.29
N THR A 49 -2.05 -24.16 -7.28
CA THR A 49 -1.87 -25.58 -7.55
C THR A 49 -1.40 -25.75 -8.99
N ALA A 50 -0.24 -26.38 -9.17
CA ALA A 50 0.23 -26.81 -10.47
C ALA A 50 -0.15 -28.30 -10.69
N ARG A 51 -0.77 -28.60 -11.82
CA ARG A 51 -1.10 -29.96 -12.24
C ARG A 51 -0.38 -30.28 -13.54
N LEU A 52 0.40 -31.33 -13.53
CA LEU A 52 1.05 -31.90 -14.71
C LEU A 52 0.32 -33.18 -15.13
N VAL A 53 0.09 -33.36 -16.42
CA VAL A 53 -0.53 -34.57 -16.98
C VAL A 53 0.34 -35.09 -18.10
N ASP A 54 0.75 -36.37 -18.02
CA ASP A 54 1.51 -37.04 -19.08
C ASP A 54 0.61 -37.51 -20.24
N LYS A 55 1.23 -38.02 -21.29
CA LYS A 55 0.52 -38.57 -22.47
C LYS A 55 -0.40 -39.78 -22.19
N ASN A 56 -0.21 -40.47 -21.06
CA ASN A 56 -1.01 -41.61 -20.64
C ASN A 56 -2.16 -41.21 -19.72
N GLY A 57 -2.28 -39.94 -19.36
CA GLY A 57 -3.26 -39.43 -18.43
C GLY A 57 -2.88 -39.54 -16.95
N CYS A 58 -1.64 -39.98 -16.63
CA CYS A 58 -1.14 -39.91 -15.26
C CYS A 58 -0.86 -38.45 -14.90
N TYR A 59 -1.16 -38.08 -13.66
CA TYR A 59 -0.97 -36.69 -13.22
C TYR A 59 -0.18 -36.60 -11.93
N ALA A 60 0.50 -35.47 -11.78
CA ALA A 60 1.15 -35.04 -10.55
C ALA A 60 0.59 -33.66 -10.18
N ILE A 61 0.50 -33.38 -8.89
CA ILE A 61 0.01 -32.10 -8.36
C ILE A 61 1.04 -31.59 -7.35
N ASP A 62 1.31 -30.28 -7.42
CA ASP A 62 2.13 -29.59 -6.44
C ASP A 62 1.43 -28.28 -6.00
N TYR A 63 1.77 -27.84 -4.79
CA TYR A 63 1.14 -26.68 -4.14
C TYR A 63 2.18 -25.62 -3.83
N LEU A 64 1.86 -24.39 -4.17
CA LEU A 64 2.69 -23.22 -3.89
C LEU A 64 1.89 -22.20 -3.09
N HIS A 65 2.51 -21.66 -2.04
CA HIS A 65 1.97 -20.54 -1.29
C HIS A 65 2.76 -19.27 -1.60
N ILE A 66 2.07 -18.23 -2.04
CA ILE A 66 2.64 -16.90 -2.19
C ILE A 66 2.15 -16.05 -1.03
N LEU A 67 3.08 -15.65 -0.17
CA LEU A 67 2.81 -14.76 0.96
C LEU A 67 3.02 -13.32 0.49
N ILE A 68 2.02 -12.48 0.66
CA ILE A 68 2.10 -11.04 0.39
C ILE A 68 2.29 -10.30 1.70
N GLU A 69 3.38 -9.55 1.75
CA GLU A 69 3.67 -8.63 2.83
C GLU A 69 3.15 -7.24 2.46
N LYS A 70 2.48 -6.59 3.40
CA LYS A 70 2.03 -5.22 3.27
C LYS A 70 2.89 -4.35 4.16
N SER A 71 3.44 -3.26 3.61
CA SER A 71 4.17 -2.29 4.43
C SER A 71 3.22 -1.60 5.41
N ASP A 72 3.61 -1.55 6.68
CA ASP A 72 2.94 -0.79 7.74
C ASP A 72 3.66 0.53 8.07
N GLU A 73 4.57 0.95 7.22
CA GLU A 73 5.25 2.23 7.34
C GLU A 73 4.26 3.39 7.25
N VAL A 74 4.48 4.38 8.09
CA VAL A 74 3.75 5.65 8.08
C VAL A 74 4.76 6.78 7.98
N PHE A 75 4.58 7.65 7.02
CA PHE A 75 5.38 8.84 6.80
C PHE A 75 4.52 10.09 6.94
N VAL A 76 4.94 11.01 7.81
CA VAL A 76 4.34 12.34 7.93
C VAL A 76 5.43 13.37 7.57
N PRO A 77 5.20 14.25 6.59
CA PRO A 77 6.18 15.23 6.16
C PRO A 77 6.63 16.16 7.30
N ASN A 78 7.90 16.54 7.31
CA ASN A 78 8.40 17.54 8.24
C ASN A 78 8.36 18.98 7.67
N THR A 79 7.96 19.13 6.42
CA THR A 79 7.88 20.41 5.72
C THR A 79 6.87 20.31 4.56
N PHE A 80 6.11 21.37 4.30
CA PHE A 80 5.30 21.51 3.10
C PHE A 80 5.25 22.98 2.65
N SER A 81 4.95 23.21 1.37
CA SER A 81 4.96 24.54 0.75
C SER A 81 3.76 24.71 -0.19
N PRO A 82 2.64 25.24 0.29
CA PRO A 82 1.42 25.43 -0.51
C PRO A 82 1.58 26.62 -1.47
N ASN A 83 2.26 26.40 -2.59
CA ASN A 83 2.55 27.39 -3.63
C ASN A 83 1.84 27.10 -4.95
N LEU A 84 1.01 26.02 -5.01
CA LEU A 84 0.20 25.57 -6.14
C LEU A 84 1.04 25.07 -7.33
N ASP A 85 2.23 24.54 -7.07
CA ASP A 85 3.05 23.88 -8.08
C ASP A 85 2.78 22.36 -8.18
N ASN A 86 1.85 21.83 -7.40
CA ASN A 86 1.47 20.44 -7.23
C ASN A 86 2.56 19.57 -6.57
N ILE A 87 3.50 20.18 -5.87
CA ILE A 87 4.53 19.48 -5.11
C ILE A 87 4.46 19.93 -3.65
N ASN A 88 4.10 19.02 -2.74
CA ASN A 88 3.99 19.31 -1.30
C ASN A 88 3.07 20.50 -0.96
N ASP A 89 2.00 20.69 -1.73
CA ASP A 89 1.00 21.74 -1.50
C ASP A 89 0.10 21.45 -0.30
N PHE A 90 0.08 20.22 0.19
CA PHE A 90 -0.75 19.77 1.30
C PHE A 90 0.09 19.03 2.35
N PHE A 91 -0.25 19.27 3.61
CA PHE A 91 0.27 18.48 4.72
C PHE A 91 -0.67 17.32 5.01
N THR A 92 -0.28 16.10 4.69
CA THR A 92 -1.08 14.89 4.87
C THR A 92 -0.24 13.72 5.38
N VAL A 93 -0.87 12.57 5.58
CA VAL A 93 -0.24 11.33 6.01
C VAL A 93 -0.06 10.43 4.80
N TYR A 94 1.15 9.92 4.63
CA TYR A 94 1.50 8.88 3.65
C TYR A 94 1.74 7.57 4.39
N ALA A 95 1.26 6.48 3.83
CA ALA A 95 1.35 5.19 4.51
C ALA A 95 1.40 4.02 3.54
N GLY A 96 1.95 2.92 4.02
CA GLY A 96 1.99 1.64 3.33
C GLY A 96 0.62 0.96 3.25
N ALA A 97 0.57 -0.15 2.52
CA ALA A 97 -0.67 -0.83 2.14
C ALA A 97 -1.40 -1.54 3.30
N SER A 98 -0.77 -1.65 4.47
CA SER A 98 -1.42 -2.20 5.68
C SER A 98 -2.24 -1.15 6.44
N VAL A 99 -2.09 0.13 6.09
CA VAL A 99 -2.86 1.21 6.73
C VAL A 99 -4.21 1.35 6.07
N ARG A 100 -5.24 1.14 6.85
CA ARG A 100 -6.64 1.20 6.42
C ARG A 100 -7.13 2.63 6.25
N GLN A 101 -6.89 3.48 7.26
CA GLN A 101 -7.32 4.88 7.26
C GLN A 101 -6.59 5.72 8.31
N VAL A 102 -6.66 7.03 8.12
CA VAL A 102 -6.33 8.03 9.14
C VAL A 102 -7.62 8.35 9.89
N ASN A 103 -7.73 7.88 11.14
CA ASN A 103 -8.92 8.13 11.97
C ASN A 103 -9.03 9.60 12.30
N ARG A 104 -7.89 10.25 12.54
CA ARG A 104 -7.86 11.66 12.88
C ARG A 104 -6.50 12.30 12.56
N LEU A 105 -6.52 13.48 11.94
CA LEU A 105 -5.36 14.36 11.80
C LEU A 105 -5.71 15.71 12.39
N LEU A 106 -4.93 16.16 13.38
CA LEU A 106 -5.02 17.46 14.03
C LEU A 106 -3.76 18.25 13.79
N ILE A 107 -3.89 19.53 13.54
CA ILE A 107 -2.76 20.46 13.43
C ILE A 107 -2.99 21.64 14.37
N PHE A 108 -1.94 22.03 15.08
CA PHE A 108 -1.96 23.11 16.07
C PHE A 108 -0.83 24.10 15.80
N ASP A 109 -1.08 25.33 16.13
CA ASP A 109 -0.02 26.33 16.17
C ASP A 109 0.82 26.20 17.46
N ARG A 110 1.83 27.08 17.62
CA ARG A 110 2.73 27.10 18.80
C ARG A 110 2.04 27.45 20.12
N TRP A 111 0.83 27.98 20.09
CA TRP A 111 0.03 28.32 21.28
C TRP A 111 -1.02 27.27 21.60
N GLY A 112 -1.11 26.21 20.78
CA GLY A 112 -2.07 25.11 20.94
C GLY A 112 -3.44 25.43 20.32
N GLU A 113 -3.55 26.48 19.49
CA GLU A 113 -4.77 26.73 18.72
C GLU A 113 -4.88 25.75 17.58
N LYS A 114 -6.10 25.18 17.40
CA LYS A 114 -6.35 24.19 16.36
C LYS A 114 -6.48 24.87 15.00
N MET A 115 -5.57 24.56 14.09
CA MET A 115 -5.52 25.09 12.73
C MET A 115 -6.28 24.22 11.74
N PHE A 116 -6.29 22.89 11.95
CA PHE A 116 -6.91 21.93 11.03
C PHE A 116 -7.35 20.69 11.79
N GLU A 117 -8.44 20.09 11.33
CA GLU A 117 -8.91 18.78 11.75
C GLU A 117 -9.56 18.06 10.58
N ARG A 118 -9.18 16.81 10.38
CA ARG A 118 -9.88 15.88 9.48
C ARG A 118 -9.97 14.52 10.12
N GLN A 119 -11.06 13.80 9.84
CA GLN A 119 -11.33 12.48 10.40
C GLN A 119 -11.73 11.51 9.30
N ASN A 120 -11.39 10.22 9.52
CA ASN A 120 -11.82 9.07 8.72
C ASN A 120 -11.56 9.25 7.20
N PHE A 121 -10.28 9.40 6.84
CA PHE A 121 -9.89 9.55 5.45
C PHE A 121 -8.75 8.59 5.07
N PRO A 122 -8.64 8.19 3.78
CA PRO A 122 -7.55 7.33 3.32
C PRO A 122 -6.23 8.10 3.33
N PRO A 123 -5.10 7.44 3.68
CA PRO A 123 -3.76 8.02 3.48
C PRO A 123 -3.46 8.20 1.99
N ASN A 124 -2.35 8.85 1.67
CA ASN A 124 -1.85 9.07 0.30
C ASN A 124 -2.78 9.91 -0.61
N VAL A 125 -3.63 10.75 -0.03
CA VAL A 125 -4.53 11.65 -0.77
C VAL A 125 -4.24 13.09 -0.35
N ASP A 126 -3.47 13.80 -1.16
CA ASP A 126 -2.98 15.15 -0.86
C ASP A 126 -4.12 16.12 -0.52
N GLN A 127 -5.18 16.14 -1.33
CA GLN A 127 -6.30 17.07 -1.21
C GLN A 127 -7.12 16.88 0.08
N LEU A 128 -6.89 15.78 0.81
CA LEU A 128 -7.50 15.54 2.12
C LEU A 128 -6.64 16.08 3.27
N GLY A 129 -5.41 16.51 2.99
CA GLY A 129 -4.53 17.18 3.93
C GLY A 129 -4.87 18.65 4.16
N TRP A 130 -4.04 19.32 4.96
CA TRP A 130 -4.14 20.76 5.21
C TRP A 130 -3.40 21.55 4.12
N ASP A 131 -4.07 22.53 3.57
CA ASP A 131 -3.57 23.42 2.50
C ASP A 131 -2.83 24.67 3.03
N GLY A 132 -2.57 24.74 4.34
CA GLY A 132 -1.91 25.90 4.96
C GLY A 132 -2.78 27.12 5.12
N ASN A 133 -4.11 26.98 5.01
CA ASN A 133 -5.06 28.06 5.22
C ASN A 133 -5.84 27.86 6.53
N LEU A 134 -6.24 28.98 7.17
CA LEU A 134 -7.21 29.02 8.26
C LEU A 134 -8.35 29.97 7.85
N ASP A 135 -9.58 29.47 7.83
CA ASP A 135 -10.78 30.22 7.39
C ASP A 135 -10.60 30.92 6.02
N GLY A 136 -9.95 30.20 5.09
CA GLY A 136 -9.70 30.71 3.73
C GLY A 136 -8.58 31.76 3.64
N ARG A 137 -7.83 31.99 4.73
CA ARG A 137 -6.69 32.91 4.75
C ARG A 137 -5.37 32.13 4.86
N PRO A 138 -4.39 32.43 4.02
CA PRO A 138 -3.11 31.77 4.06
C PRO A 138 -2.37 32.09 5.37
N MET A 139 -1.90 31.03 6.03
CA MET A 139 -1.06 31.14 7.20
C MET A 139 0.36 31.57 6.81
N LYS A 140 1.02 32.33 7.69
CA LYS A 140 2.43 32.72 7.50
C LYS A 140 3.34 31.53 7.73
N PRO A 141 4.54 31.52 7.10
CA PRO A 141 5.57 30.52 7.41
C PRO A 141 5.80 30.42 8.92
N ALA A 142 5.67 29.21 9.44
CA ALA A 142 5.82 28.92 10.87
C ALA A 142 5.98 27.42 11.10
N VAL A 143 6.33 27.04 12.34
CA VAL A 143 6.32 25.66 12.81
C VAL A 143 4.97 25.36 13.44
N PHE A 144 4.41 24.22 13.10
CA PHE A 144 3.16 23.67 13.60
C PHE A 144 3.41 22.32 14.25
N ALA A 145 2.54 21.94 15.18
CA ALA A 145 2.50 20.59 15.72
C ALA A 145 1.37 19.79 15.08
N TYR A 146 1.56 18.48 14.95
CA TYR A 146 0.51 17.58 14.49
C TYR A 146 0.30 16.40 15.43
N PHE A 147 -0.89 15.85 15.38
CA PHE A 147 -1.28 14.60 15.98
C PHE A 147 -2.07 13.81 14.94
N ALA A 148 -1.67 12.56 14.69
CA ALA A 148 -2.35 11.67 13.77
C ALA A 148 -2.65 10.32 14.43
N GLU A 149 -3.89 9.87 14.33
CA GLU A 149 -4.34 8.54 14.75
C GLU A 149 -4.56 7.69 13.50
N ILE A 150 -3.84 6.58 13.41
CA ILE A 150 -3.78 5.71 12.24
C ILE A 150 -4.37 4.35 12.60
N GLU A 151 -5.28 3.84 11.77
CA GLU A 151 -5.85 2.50 11.87
C GLU A 151 -5.27 1.59 10.80
N TYR A 152 -4.77 0.43 11.22
CA TYR A 152 -4.28 -0.63 10.34
C TYR A 152 -5.38 -1.64 9.97
N ASP A 153 -5.16 -2.41 8.91
CA ASP A 153 -6.09 -3.45 8.43
C ASP A 153 -6.40 -4.52 9.49
N ASP A 154 -5.46 -4.78 10.40
CA ASP A 154 -5.61 -5.73 11.51
C ASP A 154 -6.33 -5.14 12.74
N GLY A 155 -6.78 -3.90 12.66
CA GLY A 155 -7.48 -3.18 13.73
C GLY A 155 -6.56 -2.54 14.77
N ARG A 156 -5.23 -2.64 14.64
CA ARG A 156 -4.31 -1.86 15.49
C ARG A 156 -4.50 -0.37 15.25
N ILE A 157 -4.37 0.41 16.31
CA ILE A 157 -4.34 1.87 16.25
C ILE A 157 -2.97 2.35 16.72
N ALA A 158 -2.34 3.22 15.94
CA ALA A 158 -1.10 3.88 16.28
C ALA A 158 -1.26 5.40 16.30
N LEU A 159 -0.54 6.05 17.22
CA LEU A 159 -0.52 7.50 17.36
C LEU A 159 0.83 8.03 16.89
N PHE A 160 0.78 9.05 16.04
CA PHE A 160 1.93 9.77 15.52
C PHE A 160 1.80 11.24 15.91
N GLU A 161 2.87 11.79 16.45
CA GLU A 161 2.95 13.20 16.84
C GLU A 161 4.30 13.80 16.45
N GLY A 162 4.31 15.07 16.19
CA GLY A 162 5.54 15.75 15.83
C GLY A 162 5.31 17.21 15.45
N SER A 163 6.33 17.78 14.82
CA SER A 163 6.25 19.16 14.31
C SER A 163 6.70 19.19 12.85
N PHE A 164 6.18 20.17 12.12
CA PHE A 164 6.55 20.41 10.74
C PHE A 164 6.58 21.92 10.45
N THR A 165 7.22 22.27 9.33
CA THR A 165 7.38 23.66 8.90
C THR A 165 6.51 23.94 7.68
N LEU A 166 5.67 24.97 7.75
CA LEU A 166 5.03 25.57 6.58
C LEU A 166 6.00 26.57 5.98
N MET A 167 6.31 26.42 4.70
CA MET A 167 7.12 27.32 3.90
C MET A 167 6.27 27.95 2.78
N ARG A 168 6.69 29.14 2.32
CA ARG A 168 6.07 29.83 1.16
C ARG A 168 7.14 30.58 0.38
#